data_cada58995b0f821e9af5afc8f3b8835c
#
_entry.id   cada58995b0f821e9af5afc8f3b8835c
#
_cell.length_a   1.000
_cell.length_b   1.000
_cell.length_c   1.000
_cell.angle_alpha   90.00
_cell.angle_beta   90.00
_cell.angle_gamma   90.00
#
_symmetry.space_group_name_H-M   'P 1'
#
loop_
_entity.id
_entity.type
_entity.pdbx_description
1 polymer ?
#
loop_
_entity_poly.entity_id
_entity_poly.type
_entity_poly.pdbx_seq_one_letter_code
_entity_poly.pdbx_strand_id
1 'polypeptide(L)'
;MSVLEKDEALRLFDAGETIYLITTNPIPVAATIRLEIEYGSDYFQISTEALENVRRLQTEMQEHPELQSLREAKLLLENEDRYGVYQLRIDSPVTEKLLCQGMDALKYQGNSVERENYNLVYTNHLYPADTLESIYARFHQDRQPDFDGPSLMVSDVIVMNREGVRSAYYVDNLGFRELKDFLPALENPAQRQRQAVEGKEKKKSVLQKLHSHQAKQKSKKQANRHQKSHTQKRGEQEL
;
A
#
# COMPACT_ATOMS: atom_id res chain seq x y z
N MET A 1 -1.51 -24.73 16.94
CA MET A 1 -1.05 -23.48 17.60
C MET A 1 0.40 -23.25 17.25
N SER A 2 0.73 -22.05 16.81
CA SER A 2 2.11 -21.61 16.54
C SER A 2 2.59 -20.75 17.70
N VAL A 3 3.89 -20.79 18.01
CA VAL A 3 4.50 -19.98 19.09
C VAL A 3 5.01 -18.68 18.50
N LEU A 4 4.78 -17.59 19.22
CA LEU A 4 5.20 -16.23 18.90
C LEU A 4 6.09 -15.68 20.00
N GLU A 5 7.04 -14.85 19.63
CA GLU A 5 7.74 -13.96 20.57
C GLU A 5 6.84 -12.78 20.97
N LYS A 6 7.12 -12.17 22.10
CA LYS A 6 6.31 -11.09 22.70
C LYS A 6 6.02 -9.95 21.71
N ASP A 7 7.04 -9.47 21.00
CA ASP A 7 6.91 -8.34 20.08
C ASP A 7 6.01 -8.66 18.87
N GLU A 8 6.09 -9.89 18.38
CA GLU A 8 5.21 -10.37 17.31
C GLU A 8 3.80 -10.59 17.84
N ALA A 9 3.65 -11.14 19.05
CA ALA A 9 2.36 -11.31 19.70
C ALA A 9 1.65 -9.98 19.97
N LEU A 10 2.37 -8.97 20.44
CA LEU A 10 1.82 -7.63 20.62
C LEU A 10 1.33 -7.02 19.29
N ARG A 11 2.14 -7.12 18.23
CA ARG A 11 1.76 -6.61 16.91
C ARG A 11 0.51 -7.28 16.36
N LEU A 12 0.41 -8.61 16.49
CA LEU A 12 -0.73 -9.37 16.01
C LEU A 12 -1.97 -9.15 16.88
N PHE A 13 -1.82 -8.99 18.18
CA PHE A 13 -2.91 -8.62 19.08
C PHE A 13 -3.46 -7.23 18.76
N ASP A 14 -2.58 -6.25 18.57
CA ASP A 14 -2.94 -4.90 18.17
C ASP A 14 -3.58 -4.87 16.77
N ALA A 15 -3.24 -5.85 15.90
CA ALA A 15 -3.89 -6.07 14.62
C ALA A 15 -5.23 -6.83 14.71
N GLY A 16 -5.70 -7.14 15.91
CA GLY A 16 -7.00 -7.78 16.16
C GLY A 16 -6.97 -9.32 16.14
N GLU A 17 -5.79 -9.94 16.05
CA GLU A 17 -5.67 -11.40 16.11
C GLU A 17 -5.81 -11.91 17.55
N THR A 18 -6.38 -13.12 17.68
CA THR A 18 -6.51 -13.77 18.99
C THR A 18 -5.19 -14.39 19.41
N ILE A 19 -4.57 -13.85 20.44
CA ILE A 19 -3.33 -14.34 21.04
C ILE A 19 -3.67 -15.16 22.28
N TYR A 20 -3.02 -16.30 22.44
CA TYR A 20 -3.23 -17.19 23.58
C TYR A 20 -2.02 -17.19 24.50
N LEU A 21 -2.30 -17.16 25.79
CA LEU A 21 -1.31 -17.28 26.84
C LEU A 21 -0.81 -18.72 26.91
N ILE A 22 0.50 -18.92 27.08
CA ILE A 22 1.07 -20.22 27.35
C ILE A 22 0.88 -20.51 28.83
N THR A 23 -0.03 -21.39 29.14
CA THR A 23 -0.38 -21.81 30.51
C THR A 23 -0.26 -23.32 30.67
N THR A 24 -0.26 -23.80 31.92
CA THR A 24 -0.34 -25.25 32.23
C THR A 24 -1.76 -25.80 32.03
N ASN A 25 -2.74 -24.94 31.75
CA ASN A 25 -4.11 -25.35 31.49
C ASN A 25 -4.19 -25.99 30.08
N PRO A 26 -4.81 -27.16 29.92
CA PRO A 26 -5.02 -27.78 28.61
C PRO A 26 -5.99 -26.99 27.71
N ILE A 27 -6.79 -26.09 28.28
CA ILE A 27 -7.69 -25.22 27.52
C ILE A 27 -6.94 -23.93 27.20
N PRO A 28 -6.83 -23.54 25.91
CA PRO A 28 -6.20 -22.30 25.53
C PRO A 28 -6.90 -21.09 26.16
N VAL A 29 -6.13 -20.19 26.75
CA VAL A 29 -6.62 -18.94 27.37
C VAL A 29 -6.21 -17.79 26.48
N ALA A 30 -7.18 -17.14 25.85
CA ALA A 30 -6.93 -15.97 25.04
C ALA A 30 -6.58 -14.75 25.90
N ALA A 31 -5.60 -13.95 25.47
CA ALA A 31 -5.36 -12.64 26.04
C ALA A 31 -6.57 -11.73 25.71
N THR A 32 -7.07 -11.04 26.72
CA THR A 32 -8.24 -10.15 26.61
C THR A 32 -7.87 -8.69 26.54
N ILE A 33 -6.70 -8.34 27.06
CA ILE A 33 -6.16 -6.99 27.05
C ILE A 33 -4.67 -7.03 26.71
N ARG A 34 -4.18 -5.97 26.08
CA ARG A 34 -2.78 -5.83 25.64
C ARG A 34 -1.76 -5.99 26.78
N LEU A 35 -2.12 -5.50 27.99
CA LEU A 35 -1.26 -5.60 29.18
C LEU A 35 -0.92 -7.04 29.57
N GLU A 36 -1.79 -8.02 29.30
CA GLU A 36 -1.51 -9.43 29.57
C GLU A 36 -0.37 -9.97 28.71
N ILE A 37 -0.15 -9.40 27.54
CA ILE A 37 0.99 -9.72 26.66
C ILE A 37 2.21 -8.91 27.06
N GLU A 38 2.06 -7.61 27.24
CA GLU A 38 3.16 -6.68 27.54
C GLU A 38 3.91 -7.07 28.82
N TYR A 39 3.18 -7.42 29.88
CA TYR A 39 3.72 -7.82 31.17
C TYR A 39 3.70 -9.33 31.42
N GLY A 40 3.30 -10.11 30.43
CA GLY A 40 3.26 -11.57 30.48
C GLY A 40 4.60 -12.25 30.21
N SER A 41 4.53 -13.49 29.71
CA SER A 41 5.70 -14.28 29.34
C SER A 41 6.39 -13.72 28.08
N ASP A 42 7.55 -14.29 27.73
CA ASP A 42 8.25 -13.90 26.49
C ASP A 42 7.69 -14.60 25.24
N TYR A 43 6.84 -15.61 25.44
CA TYR A 43 6.25 -16.41 24.38
C TYR A 43 4.75 -16.54 24.53
N PHE A 44 4.06 -16.56 23.41
CA PHE A 44 2.60 -16.67 23.28
C PHE A 44 2.24 -17.67 22.19
N GLN A 45 0.96 -17.92 22.01
CA GLN A 45 0.47 -18.79 20.95
C GLN A 45 -0.60 -18.07 20.11
N ILE A 46 -0.67 -18.46 18.85
CA ILE A 46 -1.72 -18.07 17.90
C ILE A 46 -2.22 -19.32 17.18
N SER A 47 -3.44 -19.28 16.65
CA SER A 47 -3.91 -20.31 15.73
C SER A 47 -2.95 -20.41 14.54
N THR A 48 -2.52 -21.61 14.18
CA THR A 48 -1.64 -21.83 13.01
C THR A 48 -2.29 -21.32 11.75
N GLU A 49 -3.59 -21.52 11.59
CA GLU A 49 -4.38 -21.03 10.46
C GLU A 49 -4.40 -19.48 10.40
N ALA A 50 -4.64 -18.82 11.55
CA ALA A 50 -4.62 -17.36 11.61
C ALA A 50 -3.24 -16.80 11.23
N LEU A 51 -2.16 -17.39 11.73
CA LEU A 51 -0.79 -16.98 11.38
C LEU A 51 -0.47 -17.20 9.90
N GLU A 52 -0.90 -18.32 9.33
CA GLU A 52 -0.73 -18.59 7.90
C GLU A 52 -1.51 -17.60 7.03
N ASN A 53 -2.73 -17.25 7.43
CA ASN A 53 -3.54 -16.25 6.72
C ASN A 53 -2.87 -14.88 6.73
N VAL A 54 -2.40 -14.43 7.89
CA VAL A 54 -1.66 -13.14 8.00
C VAL A 54 -0.42 -13.15 7.10
N ARG A 55 0.39 -14.20 7.17
CA ARG A 55 1.61 -14.34 6.36
C ARG A 55 1.31 -14.41 4.86
N ARG A 56 0.27 -15.14 4.47
CA ARG A 56 -0.18 -15.23 3.08
C ARG A 56 -0.59 -13.86 2.53
N LEU A 57 -1.40 -13.10 3.27
CA LEU A 57 -1.80 -11.76 2.88
C LEU A 57 -0.60 -10.82 2.73
N GLN A 58 0.35 -10.88 3.67
CA GLN A 58 1.56 -10.08 3.61
C GLN A 58 2.40 -10.42 2.37
N THR A 59 2.59 -11.71 2.10
CA THR A 59 3.34 -12.20 0.93
C THR A 59 2.65 -11.79 -0.37
N GLU A 60 1.33 -12.00 -0.47
CA GLU A 60 0.54 -11.62 -1.64
C GLU A 60 0.61 -10.11 -1.92
N MET A 61 0.59 -9.29 -0.88
CA MET A 61 0.72 -7.84 -1.01
C MET A 61 2.13 -7.38 -1.41
N GLN A 62 3.17 -8.09 -0.96
CA GLN A 62 4.57 -7.79 -1.32
C GLN A 62 4.92 -8.26 -2.73
N GLU A 63 4.47 -9.47 -3.10
CA GLU A 63 4.81 -10.10 -4.39
C GLU A 63 4.00 -9.54 -5.56
N HIS A 64 2.80 -8.99 -5.29
CA HIS A 64 1.86 -8.52 -6.29
C HIS A 64 1.40 -7.07 -6.08
N PRO A 65 2.32 -6.08 -6.10
CA PRO A 65 1.96 -4.67 -5.95
C PRO A 65 1.01 -4.18 -7.06
N GLU A 66 1.02 -4.84 -8.23
CA GLU A 66 0.09 -4.57 -9.33
C GLU A 66 -1.37 -4.92 -8.97
N LEU A 67 -1.61 -5.97 -8.17
CA LEU A 67 -2.96 -6.31 -7.69
C LEU A 67 -3.50 -5.25 -6.76
N GLN A 68 -2.63 -4.70 -5.90
CA GLN A 68 -2.96 -3.58 -5.02
C GLN A 68 -3.38 -2.35 -5.85
N SER A 69 -2.60 -2.00 -6.87
CA SER A 69 -2.89 -0.89 -7.76
C SER A 69 -4.19 -1.10 -8.56
N LEU A 70 -4.47 -2.32 -9.00
CA LEU A 70 -5.71 -2.66 -9.70
C LEU A 70 -6.93 -2.59 -8.79
N ARG A 71 -6.85 -3.12 -7.56
CA ARG A 71 -7.93 -3.03 -6.55
C ARG A 71 -8.22 -1.58 -6.20
N GLU A 72 -7.19 -0.78 -6.02
CA GLU A 72 -7.33 0.64 -5.72
C GLU A 72 -7.88 1.43 -6.91
N ALA A 73 -7.44 1.14 -8.13
CA ALA A 73 -8.00 1.72 -9.34
C ALA A 73 -9.50 1.39 -9.46
N LYS A 74 -9.89 0.16 -9.16
CA LYS A 74 -11.29 -0.26 -9.16
C LYS A 74 -12.10 0.49 -8.11
N LEU A 75 -11.59 0.63 -6.89
CA LEU A 75 -12.24 1.40 -5.82
C LEU A 75 -12.40 2.88 -6.19
N LEU A 76 -11.36 3.48 -6.77
CA LEU A 76 -11.28 4.93 -6.94
C LEU A 76 -11.73 5.43 -8.31
N LEU A 77 -11.66 4.64 -9.37
CA LEU A 77 -11.87 5.10 -10.75
C LEU A 77 -13.17 4.61 -11.38
N GLU A 78 -13.79 3.57 -10.85
CA GLU A 78 -15.06 3.07 -11.38
C GLU A 78 -16.22 3.95 -10.91
N ASN A 79 -17.20 4.16 -11.79
CA ASN A 79 -18.45 4.88 -11.50
C ASN A 79 -19.44 3.97 -10.73
N GLU A 80 -18.93 3.12 -9.87
CA GLU A 80 -19.71 2.24 -9.02
C GLU A 80 -19.51 2.65 -7.57
N ASP A 81 -20.59 2.61 -6.81
CA ASP A 81 -20.53 2.83 -5.37
C ASP A 81 -19.74 1.68 -4.72
N ARG A 82 -18.60 2.02 -4.14
CA ARG A 82 -17.70 1.06 -3.51
C ARG A 82 -17.12 1.58 -2.21
N TYR A 83 -16.72 0.65 -1.35
CA TYR A 83 -15.87 0.99 -0.20
C TYR A 83 -14.62 0.13 -0.18
N GLY A 84 -13.60 0.62 0.50
CA GLY A 84 -12.35 -0.10 0.75
C GLY A 84 -11.90 0.08 2.18
N VAL A 85 -11.27 -0.95 2.72
CA VAL A 85 -10.64 -0.95 4.03
C VAL A 85 -9.14 -0.93 3.83
N TYR A 86 -8.50 0.03 4.46
CA TYR A 86 -7.05 0.18 4.47
C TYR A 86 -6.52 -0.06 5.88
N GLN A 87 -5.52 -0.89 5.99
CA GLN A 87 -4.84 -1.20 7.24
C GLN A 87 -3.37 -0.83 7.16
N LEU A 88 -2.77 -0.51 8.31
CA LEU A 88 -1.36 -0.17 8.39
C LEU A 88 -0.50 -1.31 7.87
N ARG A 89 0.51 -0.96 7.10
CA ARG A 89 1.53 -1.89 6.62
C ARG A 89 2.41 -2.30 7.80
N ILE A 90 2.52 -3.60 8.06
CA ILE A 90 3.31 -4.12 9.18
C ILE A 90 4.82 -3.82 9.00
N ASP A 91 5.28 -3.73 7.76
CA ASP A 91 6.66 -3.42 7.39
C ASP A 91 6.98 -1.91 7.35
N SER A 92 5.98 -1.05 7.59
CA SER A 92 6.22 0.40 7.61
C SER A 92 6.94 0.83 8.89
N PRO A 93 7.98 1.66 8.80
CA PRO A 93 8.74 2.13 9.97
C PRO A 93 7.94 3.05 10.90
N VAL A 94 6.75 3.49 10.46
CA VAL A 94 5.86 4.36 11.25
C VAL A 94 4.72 3.59 11.88
N THR A 95 4.56 2.30 11.60
CA THR A 95 3.42 1.50 12.09
C THR A 95 3.29 1.54 13.60
N GLU A 96 4.38 1.33 14.33
CA GLU A 96 4.38 1.39 15.80
C GLU A 96 3.90 2.75 16.36
N LYS A 97 4.11 3.83 15.61
CA LYS A 97 3.70 5.18 16.02
C LYS A 97 2.24 5.50 15.71
N LEU A 98 1.67 4.81 14.73
CA LEU A 98 0.31 5.06 14.25
C LEU A 98 -0.70 4.05 14.83
N LEU A 99 -0.26 2.83 15.11
CA LEU A 99 -1.12 1.72 15.51
C LEU A 99 -1.88 2.04 16.79
N CYS A 100 -3.18 1.82 16.77
CA CYS A 100 -4.10 2.09 17.88
C CYS A 100 -4.07 3.55 18.43
N GLN A 101 -3.53 4.49 17.67
CA GLN A 101 -3.48 5.89 18.09
C GLN A 101 -4.71 6.65 17.58
N GLY A 102 -5.35 7.43 18.46
CA GLY A 102 -6.38 8.39 18.06
C GLY A 102 -5.77 9.60 17.35
N MET A 103 -6.55 10.26 16.49
CA MET A 103 -6.10 11.41 15.69
C MET A 103 -5.53 12.55 16.51
N ASP A 104 -6.07 12.80 17.71
CA ASP A 104 -5.58 13.88 18.57
C ASP A 104 -4.19 13.54 19.15
N ALA A 105 -3.95 12.28 19.48
CA ALA A 105 -2.63 11.80 19.92
C ALA A 105 -1.60 11.88 18.79
N LEU A 106 -1.97 11.49 17.56
CA LEU A 106 -1.11 11.60 16.37
C LEU A 106 -0.70 13.05 16.12
N LYS A 107 -1.65 13.97 16.16
CA LYS A 107 -1.38 15.42 16.00
C LYS A 107 -0.44 15.95 17.08
N TYR A 108 -0.67 15.57 18.35
CA TYR A 108 0.19 15.97 19.45
C TYR A 108 1.63 15.48 19.30
N GLN A 109 1.80 14.28 18.75
CA GLN A 109 3.11 13.67 18.50
C GLN A 109 3.76 14.16 17.18
N GLY A 110 3.05 14.95 16.37
CA GLY A 110 3.52 15.41 15.06
C GLY A 110 3.51 14.32 13.99
N ASN A 111 2.71 13.26 14.18
CA ASN A 111 2.53 12.20 13.22
C ASN A 111 1.33 12.49 12.29
N SER A 112 1.40 12.02 11.05
CA SER A 112 0.36 12.14 10.02
C SER A 112 -0.07 10.77 9.50
N VAL A 113 -1.31 10.71 9.05
CA VAL A 113 -1.87 9.52 8.39
C VAL A 113 -1.64 9.67 6.89
N GLU A 114 -0.67 8.95 6.38
CA GLU A 114 -0.25 9.01 4.98
C GLU A 114 -0.59 7.71 4.25
N ARG A 115 -1.08 7.82 3.00
CA ARG A 115 -1.56 6.70 2.20
C ARG A 115 -0.51 5.59 2.03
N GLU A 116 0.75 5.97 1.90
CA GLU A 116 1.88 5.07 1.67
C GLU A 116 2.12 4.09 2.82
N ASN A 117 1.62 4.41 4.00
CA ASN A 117 1.74 3.55 5.19
C ASN A 117 0.63 2.49 5.29
N TYR A 118 -0.27 2.44 4.31
CA TYR A 118 -1.46 1.58 4.34
C TYR A 118 -1.55 0.67 3.11
N ASN A 119 -2.10 -0.52 3.32
CA ASN A 119 -2.52 -1.44 2.26
C ASN A 119 -4.06 -1.45 2.16
N LEU A 120 -4.58 -1.49 0.93
CA LEU A 120 -5.99 -1.77 0.68
C LEU A 120 -6.21 -3.28 0.87
N VAL A 121 -6.73 -3.67 2.02
CA VAL A 121 -6.90 -5.09 2.39
C VAL A 121 -8.24 -5.67 1.94
N TYR A 122 -9.25 -4.80 1.74
CA TYR A 122 -10.57 -5.22 1.30
C TYR A 122 -11.26 -4.16 0.45
N THR A 123 -12.07 -4.58 -0.51
CA THR A 123 -12.97 -3.70 -1.28
C THR A 123 -14.22 -4.45 -1.69
N ASN A 124 -15.38 -3.80 -1.58
CA ASN A 124 -16.66 -4.35 -2.00
C ASN A 124 -17.62 -3.25 -2.44
N HIS A 125 -18.79 -3.64 -2.95
CA HIS A 125 -19.86 -2.71 -3.27
C HIS A 125 -20.38 -1.99 -2.03
N LEU A 126 -20.66 -0.71 -2.19
CA LEU A 126 -21.27 0.14 -1.17
C LEU A 126 -22.78 0.22 -1.46
N TYR A 127 -23.58 -0.36 -0.60
CA TYR A 127 -25.03 -0.30 -0.73
C TYR A 127 -25.58 1.04 -0.21
N PRO A 128 -26.74 1.49 -0.68
CA PRO A 128 -27.33 2.77 -0.25
C PRO A 128 -27.52 2.89 1.28
N ALA A 129 -27.79 1.77 1.95
CA ALA A 129 -27.95 1.73 3.41
C ALA A 129 -26.63 1.63 4.20
N ASP A 130 -25.50 1.44 3.53
CA ASP A 130 -24.23 1.32 4.22
C ASP A 130 -23.79 2.67 4.79
N THR A 131 -23.34 2.64 6.05
CA THR A 131 -22.73 3.74 6.77
C THR A 131 -21.34 3.35 7.24
N LEU A 132 -20.53 4.29 7.71
CA LEU A 132 -19.22 4.00 8.30
C LEU A 132 -19.35 3.03 9.48
N GLU A 133 -20.39 3.23 10.31
CA GLU A 133 -20.66 2.38 11.47
C GLU A 133 -21.02 0.96 11.05
N SER A 134 -21.85 0.80 9.99
CA SER A 134 -22.24 -0.53 9.51
C SER A 134 -21.05 -1.27 8.87
N ILE A 135 -20.19 -0.55 8.14
CA ILE A 135 -18.95 -1.11 7.60
C ILE A 135 -18.03 -1.51 8.75
N TYR A 136 -17.79 -0.63 9.72
CA TYR A 136 -16.96 -0.92 10.88
C TYR A 136 -17.46 -2.17 11.64
N ALA A 137 -18.75 -2.25 11.92
CA ALA A 137 -19.34 -3.38 12.65
C ALA A 137 -19.11 -4.72 11.93
N ARG A 138 -19.21 -4.74 10.59
CA ARG A 138 -18.96 -5.95 9.78
C ARG A 138 -17.55 -6.51 9.95
N PHE A 139 -16.55 -5.66 10.12
CA PHE A 139 -15.15 -6.09 10.22
C PHE A 139 -14.65 -6.17 11.64
N HIS A 140 -15.33 -5.52 12.58
CA HIS A 140 -14.94 -5.53 14.00
C HIS A 140 -15.63 -6.65 14.78
N GLN A 141 -16.95 -6.87 14.53
CA GLN A 141 -17.77 -7.81 15.27
C GLN A 141 -18.07 -9.08 14.47
N ASP A 142 -18.47 -8.90 13.22
CA ASP A 142 -18.94 -9.96 12.34
C ASP A 142 -17.90 -10.20 11.25
N ARG A 143 -16.85 -10.95 11.55
CA ARG A 143 -15.79 -11.20 10.56
C ARG A 143 -16.39 -11.68 9.23
N GLN A 144 -16.20 -10.88 8.17
CA GLN A 144 -16.70 -11.24 6.84
C GLN A 144 -16.05 -12.54 6.37
N PRO A 145 -16.81 -13.50 5.77
CA PRO A 145 -16.26 -14.77 5.36
C PRO A 145 -15.15 -14.69 4.31
N ASP A 146 -15.13 -13.60 3.53
CA ASP A 146 -14.16 -13.31 2.46
C ASP A 146 -13.09 -12.30 2.86
N PHE A 147 -12.98 -12.02 4.17
CA PHE A 147 -11.98 -11.13 4.75
C PHE A 147 -11.01 -11.87 5.64
N ASP A 148 -9.78 -12.02 5.19
CA ASP A 148 -8.71 -12.71 5.91
C ASP A 148 -7.82 -11.76 6.74
N GLY A 149 -8.09 -10.45 6.71
CA GLY A 149 -7.35 -9.44 7.47
C GLY A 149 -7.69 -9.41 8.95
N PRO A 150 -6.91 -8.71 9.77
CA PRO A 150 -7.23 -8.45 11.17
C PRO A 150 -8.51 -7.60 11.29
N SER A 151 -9.19 -7.73 12.44
CA SER A 151 -10.40 -6.94 12.73
C SER A 151 -10.14 -5.46 12.58
N LEU A 152 -11.13 -4.74 12.07
CA LEU A 152 -11.03 -3.29 11.89
C LEU A 152 -10.95 -2.59 13.25
N MET A 153 -9.96 -1.70 13.40
CA MET A 153 -9.64 -1.07 14.68
C MET A 153 -9.24 0.41 14.51
N VAL A 154 -9.03 1.07 15.64
CA VAL A 154 -8.44 2.43 15.66
C VAL A 154 -7.12 2.40 14.91
N SER A 155 -6.88 3.37 14.09
CA SER A 155 -5.80 3.54 13.11
C SER A 155 -6.08 3.03 11.69
N ASP A 156 -7.10 2.23 11.48
CA ASP A 156 -7.50 1.83 10.12
C ASP A 156 -8.23 2.95 9.37
N VAL A 157 -8.33 2.81 8.05
CA VAL A 157 -8.99 3.81 7.22
C VAL A 157 -10.06 3.15 6.35
N ILE A 158 -11.27 3.72 6.38
CA ILE A 158 -12.36 3.35 5.47
C ILE A 158 -12.42 4.40 4.36
N VAL A 159 -12.34 3.94 3.13
CA VAL A 159 -12.56 4.78 1.94
C VAL A 159 -13.92 4.45 1.35
N MET A 160 -14.69 5.47 1.04
CA MET A 160 -15.98 5.34 0.36
C MET A 160 -15.94 6.11 -0.95
N ASN A 161 -16.40 5.46 -2.02
CA ASN A 161 -16.71 6.08 -3.30
C ASN A 161 -18.22 5.96 -3.50
N ARG A 162 -18.95 7.05 -3.32
CA ARG A 162 -20.41 7.09 -3.45
C ARG A 162 -20.78 8.14 -4.48
N GLU A 163 -21.51 7.73 -5.52
CA GLU A 163 -21.91 8.61 -6.62
C GLU A 163 -20.73 9.41 -7.22
N GLY A 164 -19.54 8.78 -7.27
CA GLY A 164 -18.31 9.40 -7.75
C GLY A 164 -17.63 10.35 -6.74
N VAL A 165 -18.24 10.57 -5.57
CA VAL A 165 -17.62 11.34 -4.48
C VAL A 165 -16.80 10.41 -3.60
N ARG A 166 -15.50 10.72 -3.49
CA ARG A 166 -14.54 9.92 -2.74
C ARG A 166 -14.22 10.59 -1.43
N SER A 167 -14.28 9.82 -0.37
CA SER A 167 -13.96 10.26 0.99
C SER A 167 -13.21 9.17 1.73
N ALA A 168 -12.27 9.56 2.58
CA ALA A 168 -11.51 8.67 3.43
C ALA A 168 -11.75 9.04 4.89
N TYR A 169 -11.89 8.03 5.73
CA TYR A 169 -12.22 8.19 7.13
C TYR A 169 -11.31 7.32 8.00
N TYR A 170 -10.60 7.97 8.88
CA TYR A 170 -9.82 7.32 9.92
C TYR A 170 -10.74 6.76 11.00
N VAL A 171 -10.54 5.53 11.40
CA VAL A 171 -11.19 4.95 12.57
C VAL A 171 -10.52 5.53 13.82
N ASP A 172 -11.24 6.39 14.53
CA ASP A 172 -10.74 7.09 15.71
C ASP A 172 -11.34 6.48 17.00
N ASN A 173 -10.82 6.86 18.16
CA ASN A 173 -11.33 6.42 19.47
C ASN A 173 -12.82 6.74 19.69
N LEU A 174 -13.31 7.81 19.08
CA LEU A 174 -14.70 8.25 19.13
C LEU A 174 -15.26 8.43 17.71
N GLY A 175 -15.54 7.32 17.02
CA GLY A 175 -16.14 7.34 15.70
C GLY A 175 -15.11 7.51 14.57
N PHE A 176 -15.39 8.39 13.61
CA PHE A 176 -14.60 8.52 12.39
C PHE A 176 -14.16 9.96 12.17
N ARG A 177 -12.94 10.13 11.65
CA ARG A 177 -12.39 11.45 11.28
C ARG A 177 -12.09 11.47 9.78
N GLU A 178 -12.65 12.43 9.06
CA GLU A 178 -12.38 12.61 7.65
C GLU A 178 -10.91 12.97 7.39
N LEU A 179 -10.29 12.28 6.44
CA LEU A 179 -8.93 12.48 5.97
C LEU A 179 -8.94 13.14 4.58
N LYS A 180 -8.63 14.43 4.49
CA LYS A 180 -8.70 15.17 3.23
C LYS A 180 -7.57 14.84 2.25
N ASP A 181 -6.40 14.49 2.77
CA ASP A 181 -5.17 14.32 1.99
C ASP A 181 -4.77 12.85 1.82
N PHE A 182 -5.59 11.90 2.29
CA PHE A 182 -5.30 10.47 2.21
C PHE A 182 -5.43 9.92 0.79
N LEU A 183 -6.42 10.39 0.04
CA LEU A 183 -6.64 9.97 -1.34
C LEU A 183 -5.91 10.89 -2.30
N PRO A 184 -5.36 10.35 -3.41
CA PRO A 184 -4.78 11.19 -4.43
C PRO A 184 -5.84 12.19 -4.94
N ALA A 185 -5.43 13.42 -5.14
CA ALA A 185 -6.31 14.44 -5.73
C ALA A 185 -6.91 13.91 -7.03
N LEU A 186 -8.22 14.13 -7.22
CA LEU A 186 -8.90 13.81 -8.48
C LEU A 186 -8.21 14.57 -9.61
N GLU A 187 -7.35 13.89 -10.36
CA GLU A 187 -6.92 14.43 -11.64
C GLU A 187 -8.15 14.56 -12.53
N ASN A 188 -8.46 15.80 -12.90
CA ASN A 188 -9.49 16.08 -13.87
C ASN A 188 -9.22 15.23 -15.14
N PRO A 189 -10.20 14.49 -15.70
CA PRO A 189 -10.02 13.70 -16.92
C PRO A 189 -9.35 14.46 -18.05
N ALA A 190 -9.60 15.79 -18.14
CA ALA A 190 -8.92 16.68 -19.06
C ALA A 190 -7.42 16.88 -18.74
N GLN A 191 -7.01 16.79 -17.48
CA GLN A 191 -5.60 16.85 -17.07
C GLN A 191 -4.88 15.53 -17.34
N ARG A 192 -5.54 14.38 -17.16
CA ARG A 192 -4.99 13.07 -17.56
C ARG A 192 -4.71 12.98 -19.05
N GLN A 193 -5.65 13.47 -19.89
CA GLN A 193 -5.43 13.52 -21.34
C GLN A 193 -4.25 14.43 -21.70
N ARG A 194 -4.11 15.59 -21.07
CA ARG A 194 -2.97 16.50 -21.29
C ARG A 194 -1.63 15.87 -20.84
N GLN A 195 -1.57 15.25 -19.68
CA GLN A 195 -0.35 14.59 -19.19
C GLN A 195 0.01 13.37 -20.04
N ALA A 196 -0.97 12.59 -20.50
CA ALA A 196 -0.74 11.47 -21.40
C ALA A 196 -0.24 11.91 -22.77
N VAL A 197 -0.70 13.06 -23.29
CA VAL A 197 -0.22 13.66 -24.55
C VAL A 197 1.19 14.24 -24.34
N GLU A 198 1.42 15.00 -23.28
CA GLU A 198 2.76 15.55 -22.94
C GLU A 198 3.79 14.46 -22.69
N GLY A 199 3.42 13.36 -22.02
CA GLY A 199 4.29 12.21 -21.81
C GLY A 199 4.66 11.51 -23.12
N LYS A 200 3.72 11.42 -24.08
CA LYS A 200 3.99 10.87 -25.42
C LYS A 200 4.87 11.82 -26.27
N GLU A 201 4.66 13.12 -26.18
CA GLU A 201 5.48 14.12 -26.88
C GLU A 201 6.90 14.19 -26.32
N LYS A 202 7.06 14.16 -24.99
CA LYS A 202 8.39 14.07 -24.35
C LYS A 202 9.15 12.81 -24.77
N LYS A 203 8.49 11.65 -24.81
CA LYS A 203 9.11 10.41 -25.32
C LYS A 203 9.48 10.49 -26.79
N LYS A 204 8.64 11.08 -27.62
CA LYS A 204 8.92 11.29 -29.06
C LYS A 204 10.11 12.24 -29.29
N SER A 205 10.18 13.33 -28.53
CA SER A 205 11.30 14.28 -28.56
C SER A 205 12.62 13.66 -28.10
N VAL A 206 12.62 12.83 -27.06
CA VAL A 206 13.82 12.12 -26.57
C VAL A 206 14.30 11.10 -27.60
N LEU A 207 13.40 10.35 -28.22
CA LEU A 207 13.72 9.40 -29.30
C LEU A 207 14.30 10.11 -30.53
N GLN A 208 13.73 11.25 -30.93
CA GLN A 208 14.28 12.05 -32.04
C GLN A 208 15.68 12.59 -31.73
N LYS A 209 15.93 13.06 -30.50
CA LYS A 209 17.27 13.49 -30.06
C LYS A 209 18.28 12.34 -30.07
N LEU A 210 17.87 11.15 -29.62
CA LEU A 210 18.71 9.94 -29.67
C LEU A 210 19.07 9.55 -31.10
N HIS A 211 18.09 9.52 -32.01
CA HIS A 211 18.31 9.21 -33.42
C HIS A 211 19.22 10.25 -34.11
N SER A 212 19.04 11.53 -33.82
CA SER A 212 19.92 12.59 -34.38
C SER A 212 21.35 12.52 -33.85
N HIS A 213 21.54 12.12 -32.57
CA HIS A 213 22.88 11.87 -32.00
C HIS A 213 23.56 10.64 -32.62
N GLN A 214 22.82 9.55 -32.84
CA GLN A 214 23.34 8.35 -33.51
C GLN A 214 23.70 8.62 -34.98
N ALA A 215 22.90 9.41 -35.69
CA ALA A 215 23.18 9.81 -37.06
C ALA A 215 24.47 10.66 -37.15
N LYS A 216 24.65 11.63 -36.23
CA LYS A 216 25.86 12.45 -36.14
C LYS A 216 27.11 11.66 -35.78
N GLN A 217 27.01 10.61 -34.98
CA GLN A 217 28.14 9.73 -34.69
C GLN A 217 28.51 8.83 -35.87
N LYS A 218 27.52 8.36 -36.63
CA LYS A 218 27.77 7.58 -37.86
C LYS A 218 28.45 8.39 -38.94
N SER A 219 28.02 9.65 -39.19
CA SER A 219 28.64 10.54 -40.13
C SER A 219 30.07 10.95 -39.74
N LYS A 220 30.36 11.20 -38.45
CA LYS A 220 31.73 11.44 -37.98
C LYS A 220 32.66 10.20 -38.13
N LYS A 221 32.14 8.99 -37.93
CA LYS A 221 32.93 7.78 -38.18
C LYS A 221 33.21 7.54 -39.66
N GLN A 222 32.30 7.88 -40.55
CA GLN A 222 32.52 7.79 -42.00
C GLN A 222 33.51 8.83 -42.50
N ALA A 223 33.43 10.07 -42.00
CA ALA A 223 34.38 11.14 -42.37
C ALA A 223 35.83 10.80 -41.94
N ASN A 224 36.00 10.25 -40.73
CA ASN A 224 37.33 9.82 -40.25
C ASN A 224 37.88 8.58 -41.00
N ARG A 225 37.02 7.75 -41.57
CA ARG A 225 37.46 6.64 -42.44
C ARG A 225 37.97 7.13 -43.78
N HIS A 226 37.32 8.14 -44.36
CA HIS A 226 37.77 8.73 -45.62
C HIS A 226 39.08 9.53 -45.48
N GLN A 227 39.29 10.21 -44.37
CA GLN A 227 40.56 10.91 -44.11
C GLN A 227 41.74 9.93 -43.95
N LYS A 228 41.55 8.77 -43.29
CA LYS A 228 42.61 7.80 -43.16
C LYS A 228 42.97 7.07 -44.49
N SER A 229 42.01 6.90 -45.40
CA SER A 229 42.29 6.29 -46.72
C SER A 229 43.01 7.27 -47.69
N HIS A 230 42.85 8.60 -47.52
CA HIS A 230 43.55 9.59 -48.31
C HIS A 230 45.00 9.78 -47.89
N THR A 231 45.32 9.60 -46.59
CA THR A 231 46.69 9.75 -46.04
C THR A 231 47.52 8.51 -46.38
N GLN A 232 46.95 7.33 -46.50
CA GLN A 232 47.68 6.11 -46.93
C GLN A 232 48.03 6.12 -48.42
N LYS A 233 47.21 6.69 -49.31
CA LYS A 233 47.51 6.80 -50.74
C LYS A 233 48.58 7.83 -51.13
N ARG A 234 48.92 8.77 -50.22
CA ARG A 234 49.92 9.80 -50.46
C ARG A 234 51.34 9.36 -50.00
N GLY A 235 51.46 8.31 -49.22
CA GLY A 235 52.72 7.71 -48.77
C GLY A 235 53.33 6.66 -49.68
N GLU A 236 52.62 6.23 -50.73
CA GLU A 236 53.09 5.20 -51.70
C GLU A 236 53.55 5.78 -53.04
N GLN A 237 53.62 7.10 -53.20
CA GLN A 237 54.08 7.75 -54.44
C GLN A 237 55.40 8.51 -54.30
N GLU A 238 56.08 8.39 -53.15
CA GLU A 238 57.46 8.94 -52.96
C GLU A 238 58.41 7.82 -52.47
N LEU A 239 58.66 6.83 -53.33
CA LEU A 239 59.80 5.91 -53.26
C LEU A 239 60.18 5.52 -54.67
#